data_73b70257708c80fde11bfb332d3596f5
#
_entry.id   73b70257708c80fde11bfb332d3596f5
#
_cell.length_a   1.000
_cell.length_b   1.000
_cell.length_c   1.000
_cell.angle_alpha   90.00
_cell.angle_beta   90.00
_cell.angle_gamma   90.00
#
_symmetry.space_group_name_H-M   'P 1'
#
loop_
_entity.id
_entity.type
_entity.pdbx_description
1 polymer ?
#
loop_
_entity_poly.entity_id
_entity_poly.type
_entity_poly.pdbx_seq_one_letter_code
_entity_poly.pdbx_strand_id
1 'polypeptide(L)'
;GFEITTDTVIVDPGQEILFLTWKLGLSTLSEDKKYLYNFNNQDFAIEQINLNSLKLEKKYPFEKEGPNGVGEYLMDFSLIDNDQLFFRTFTGEGVFNWQGNKLESFNLANLGKEKGLLEETDRAYKILSYSPEGKKFVSLITNYQSKTNTLAIIDREKQTFVKHAIPAVDKASNFEVFLNDGKSAFGLGSYRFLINEGSNIILGTNVSNELYVVNQKSDSLQLLSYKSDLTPIQKTGSYPAETSDMDEFKSYWQKIQEDINFREPYWDEKKQVYYRISYHTKFDENAKIPEGGMFPSPNGVEAYLTILDKDLNLIKEGEFPQLNRVPEFHFAKDGKLWLFENIEDEMGFVRFNISW
;
A
#
# COMPACT_ATOMS: atom_id res chain seq x y z
N GLY A 1 -25.41 5.23 -13.15
CA GLY A 1 -24.66 5.57 -11.94
C GLY A 1 -24.66 4.42 -10.94
N PHE A 2 -23.98 4.59 -9.83
CA PHE A 2 -24.04 3.70 -8.68
C PHE A 2 -25.15 4.12 -7.73
N GLU A 3 -25.78 3.15 -7.07
CA GLU A 3 -26.51 3.38 -5.84
C GLU A 3 -25.59 3.02 -4.66
N ILE A 4 -25.27 4.00 -3.81
CA ILE A 4 -24.32 3.83 -2.72
C ILE A 4 -25.01 4.22 -1.40
N THR A 5 -25.06 3.25 -0.49
CA THR A 5 -25.46 3.47 0.90
C THR A 5 -24.27 3.27 1.82
N THR A 6 -24.25 4.01 2.92
CA THR A 6 -23.15 3.99 3.88
C THR A 6 -23.62 3.63 5.26
N ASP A 7 -22.79 2.90 5.99
CA ASP A 7 -22.88 2.75 7.44
C ASP A 7 -21.48 2.90 8.07
N THR A 8 -21.44 3.18 9.35
CA THR A 8 -20.19 3.36 10.09
C THR A 8 -20.14 2.38 11.24
N VAL A 9 -18.99 1.74 11.44
CA VAL A 9 -18.76 0.82 12.54
C VAL A 9 -17.50 1.23 13.29
N ILE A 10 -17.47 0.92 14.58
CA ILE A 10 -16.34 1.21 15.48
C ILE A 10 -15.88 -0.11 16.08
N VAL A 11 -14.58 -0.28 16.14
CA VAL A 11 -13.95 -1.44 16.79
C VAL A 11 -13.93 -1.21 18.30
N ASP A 12 -14.43 -2.18 19.03
CA ASP A 12 -14.34 -2.22 20.49
C ASP A 12 -12.93 -2.66 20.93
N PRO A 13 -12.12 -1.77 21.49
CA PRO A 13 -10.77 -2.12 21.98
C PRO A 13 -10.77 -2.79 23.36
N GLY A 14 -11.93 -2.92 24.01
CA GLY A 14 -12.03 -3.36 25.39
C GLY A 14 -11.43 -2.34 26.36
N GLN A 15 -10.38 -2.72 27.07
CA GLN A 15 -9.66 -1.82 28.00
C GLN A 15 -8.32 -1.32 27.42
N GLU A 16 -8.07 -1.62 26.17
CA GLU A 16 -6.83 -1.27 25.48
C GLU A 16 -7.02 0.00 24.64
N ILE A 17 -5.89 0.57 24.19
CA ILE A 17 -5.85 1.66 23.21
C ILE A 17 -5.26 1.10 21.92
N LEU A 18 -5.97 1.29 20.81
CA LEU A 18 -5.48 0.91 19.49
C LEU A 18 -4.54 1.97 18.91
N PHE A 19 -3.52 1.52 18.21
CA PHE A 19 -2.54 2.42 17.61
C PHE A 19 -3.03 2.94 16.26
N LEU A 20 -3.43 4.22 16.22
CA LEU A 20 -3.98 4.88 15.04
C LEU A 20 -3.08 5.95 14.43
N THR A 21 -1.94 6.26 15.05
CA THR A 21 -1.03 7.34 14.62
C THR A 21 -0.60 7.21 13.16
N TRP A 22 -0.40 5.99 12.67
CA TRP A 22 -0.01 5.73 11.29
C TRP A 22 -1.19 5.37 10.39
N LYS A 23 -2.42 5.60 10.83
CA LYS A 23 -3.64 5.44 10.03
C LYS A 23 -3.72 4.07 9.34
N LEU A 24 -3.34 3.03 10.05
CA LEU A 24 -3.23 1.65 9.58
C LEU A 24 -2.18 1.43 8.46
N GLY A 25 -1.20 2.33 8.33
CA GLY A 25 -0.15 2.23 7.31
C GLY A 25 0.76 1.01 7.45
N LEU A 26 0.88 0.43 8.65
CA LEU A 26 1.51 -0.87 8.88
C LEU A 26 0.46 -1.88 9.35
N SER A 27 -0.41 -2.26 8.43
CA SER A 27 -1.47 -3.24 8.66
C SER A 27 -1.55 -4.24 7.51
N THR A 28 -2.04 -5.43 7.82
CA THR A 28 -2.34 -6.47 6.84
C THR A 28 -3.61 -7.21 7.22
N LEU A 29 -4.27 -7.83 6.24
CA LEU A 29 -5.49 -8.62 6.46
C LEU A 29 -5.15 -10.11 6.40
N SER A 30 -5.92 -10.93 7.14
CA SER A 30 -5.96 -12.36 6.85
C SER A 30 -6.57 -12.61 5.46
N GLU A 31 -6.24 -13.74 4.84
CA GLU A 31 -6.72 -14.10 3.50
C GLU A 31 -8.26 -14.07 3.40
N ASP A 32 -8.94 -14.56 4.42
CA ASP A 32 -10.40 -14.55 4.55
C ASP A 32 -10.98 -13.19 4.99
N LYS A 33 -10.12 -12.20 5.21
CA LYS A 33 -10.46 -10.86 5.72
C LYS A 33 -11.28 -10.87 7.01
N LYS A 34 -11.16 -11.94 7.81
CA LYS A 34 -11.74 -12.02 9.15
C LYS A 34 -10.97 -11.16 10.13
N TYR A 35 -9.64 -11.11 9.98
CA TYR A 35 -8.75 -10.39 10.86
C TYR A 35 -8.02 -9.26 10.14
N LEU A 36 -7.95 -8.11 10.81
CA LEU A 36 -7.01 -7.04 10.55
C LEU A 36 -5.90 -7.14 11.59
N TYR A 37 -4.66 -7.14 11.14
CA TYR A 37 -3.48 -7.09 11.98
C TYR A 37 -2.85 -5.70 11.82
N ASN A 38 -2.79 -4.95 12.91
CA ASN A 38 -2.22 -3.60 12.95
C ASN A 38 -0.97 -3.59 13.84
N PHE A 39 0.15 -3.08 13.31
CA PHE A 39 1.36 -2.97 14.11
C PHE A 39 1.33 -1.71 14.97
N ASN A 40 1.34 -1.91 16.29
CA ASN A 40 1.45 -0.87 17.30
C ASN A 40 2.92 -0.64 17.63
N ASN A 41 3.46 0.48 17.15
CA ASN A 41 4.87 0.84 17.35
C ASN A 41 5.18 1.29 18.80
N GLN A 42 4.18 1.72 19.57
CA GLN A 42 4.36 2.12 20.98
C GLN A 42 4.54 0.89 21.86
N ASP A 43 3.63 -0.07 21.76
CA ASP A 43 3.68 -1.33 22.50
C ASP A 43 4.63 -2.34 21.87
N PHE A 44 5.06 -2.09 20.63
CA PHE A 44 5.83 -3.00 19.80
C PHE A 44 5.16 -4.38 19.67
N ALA A 45 3.91 -4.34 19.26
CA ALA A 45 3.03 -5.50 19.21
C ALA A 45 2.15 -5.46 17.96
N ILE A 46 1.66 -6.62 17.52
CA ILE A 46 0.60 -6.71 16.52
C ILE A 46 -0.74 -6.82 17.25
N GLU A 47 -1.66 -5.92 16.92
CA GLU A 47 -3.04 -5.90 17.34
C GLU A 47 -3.87 -6.74 16.37
N GLN A 48 -4.50 -7.82 16.85
CA GLN A 48 -5.41 -8.66 16.08
C GLN A 48 -6.85 -8.20 16.30
N ILE A 49 -7.43 -7.61 15.30
CA ILE A 49 -8.80 -7.11 15.27
C ILE A 49 -9.68 -8.07 14.49
N ASN A 50 -10.72 -8.60 15.12
CA ASN A 50 -11.74 -9.40 14.43
C ASN A 50 -12.75 -8.46 13.77
N LEU A 51 -12.74 -8.42 12.44
CA LEU A 51 -13.62 -7.55 11.66
C LEU A 51 -15.08 -8.03 11.62
N ASN A 52 -15.36 -9.28 11.96
CA ASN A 52 -16.73 -9.79 12.02
C ASN A 52 -17.43 -9.37 13.33
N SER A 53 -16.71 -9.44 14.44
CA SER A 53 -17.20 -9.02 15.76
C SER A 53 -16.88 -7.56 16.09
N LEU A 54 -16.02 -6.90 15.30
CA LEU A 54 -15.52 -5.54 15.52
C LEU A 54 -14.87 -5.37 16.88
N LYS A 55 -13.94 -6.28 17.23
CA LYS A 55 -13.26 -6.29 18.52
C LYS A 55 -11.76 -6.54 18.38
N LEU A 56 -10.98 -5.89 19.23
CA LEU A 56 -9.62 -6.31 19.52
C LEU A 56 -9.69 -7.65 20.29
N GLU A 57 -9.10 -8.70 19.72
CA GLU A 57 -9.10 -10.02 20.36
C GLU A 57 -7.78 -10.30 21.09
N LYS A 58 -6.66 -9.81 20.54
CA LYS A 58 -5.34 -10.15 21.07
C LYS A 58 -4.29 -9.14 20.64
N LYS A 59 -3.25 -8.97 21.46
CA LYS A 59 -1.99 -8.33 21.14
C LYS A 59 -0.86 -9.36 21.18
N TYR A 60 -0.02 -9.36 20.15
CA TYR A 60 1.15 -10.22 20.05
C TYR A 60 2.40 -9.35 20.21
N PRO A 61 3.10 -9.40 21.36
CA PRO A 61 4.29 -8.61 21.58
C PRO A 61 5.49 -9.19 20.84
N PHE A 62 6.39 -8.29 20.41
CA PHE A 62 7.67 -8.65 19.79
C PHE A 62 8.81 -7.90 20.47
N GLU A 63 10.00 -8.43 20.37
CA GLU A 63 11.21 -7.80 20.91
C GLU A 63 11.83 -6.87 19.83
N LYS A 64 12.32 -5.71 20.25
CA LYS A 64 13.08 -4.82 19.35
C LYS A 64 14.48 -5.33 19.10
N GLU A 65 15.14 -5.84 20.15
CA GLU A 65 16.53 -6.24 20.18
C GLU A 65 16.69 -7.69 20.65
N GLY A 66 17.92 -8.21 20.57
CA GLY A 66 18.23 -9.57 21.00
C GLY A 66 18.07 -10.62 19.89
N PRO A 67 18.20 -11.91 20.25
CA PRO A 67 18.13 -13.00 19.28
C PRO A 67 16.80 -13.07 18.50
N ASN A 68 15.72 -12.71 19.17
CA ASN A 68 14.38 -12.62 18.58
C ASN A 68 13.99 -11.20 18.14
N GLY A 69 14.92 -10.24 18.19
CA GLY A 69 14.64 -8.85 17.87
C GLY A 69 14.18 -8.66 16.41
N VAL A 70 13.07 -7.95 16.22
CA VAL A 70 12.59 -7.54 14.89
C VAL A 70 13.47 -6.43 14.31
N GLY A 71 13.99 -5.54 15.15
CA GLY A 71 14.67 -4.30 14.80
C GLY A 71 13.82 -3.08 15.13
N GLU A 72 14.43 -1.92 15.27
CA GLU A 72 13.75 -0.71 15.75
C GLU A 72 12.75 -0.11 14.76
N TYR A 73 13.06 -0.18 13.46
CA TYR A 73 12.31 0.50 12.41
C TYR A 73 11.67 -0.51 11.46
N LEU A 74 10.49 -0.97 11.83
CA LEU A 74 9.68 -1.82 10.96
C LEU A 74 9.20 -1.00 9.76
N MET A 75 9.54 -1.46 8.57
CA MET A 75 9.10 -0.85 7.30
C MET A 75 7.84 -1.51 6.76
N ASP A 76 7.70 -2.81 7.01
CA ASP A 76 6.63 -3.62 6.46
C ASP A 76 6.52 -4.96 7.16
N PHE A 77 5.32 -5.52 7.18
CA PHE A 77 5.11 -6.90 7.58
C PHE A 77 3.96 -7.53 6.78
N SER A 78 4.00 -8.84 6.66
CA SER A 78 2.94 -9.61 6.00
C SER A 78 2.79 -10.98 6.65
N LEU A 79 1.64 -11.60 6.39
CA LEU A 79 1.44 -13.00 6.74
C LEU A 79 2.10 -13.88 5.68
N ILE A 80 2.81 -14.93 6.11
CA ILE A 80 3.26 -16.00 5.23
C ILE A 80 2.16 -17.06 5.15
N ASP A 81 1.70 -17.47 6.32
CA ASP A 81 0.60 -18.40 6.53
C ASP A 81 -0.09 -18.08 7.88
N ASN A 82 -0.89 -19.01 8.41
CA ASN A 82 -1.58 -18.82 9.68
C ASN A 82 -0.62 -18.78 10.89
N ASP A 83 0.60 -19.29 10.75
CA ASP A 83 1.54 -19.47 11.86
C ASP A 83 2.77 -18.60 11.78
N GLN A 84 3.04 -18.01 10.61
CA GLN A 84 4.27 -17.29 10.34
C GLN A 84 4.04 -15.88 9.80
N LEU A 85 4.91 -14.99 10.25
CA LEU A 85 4.97 -13.58 9.89
C LEU A 85 6.30 -13.26 9.20
N PHE A 86 6.25 -12.41 8.22
CA PHE A 86 7.42 -11.82 7.60
C PHE A 86 7.54 -10.37 8.03
N PHE A 87 8.69 -10.01 8.60
CA PHE A 87 9.02 -8.63 8.94
C PHE A 87 10.16 -8.12 8.07
N ARG A 88 10.06 -6.87 7.64
CA ARG A 88 11.11 -6.16 6.93
C ARG A 88 11.49 -4.87 7.65
N THR A 89 12.78 -4.69 7.86
CA THR A 89 13.38 -3.50 8.46
C THR A 89 14.45 -2.91 7.54
N PHE A 90 15.09 -1.83 7.96
CA PHE A 90 16.24 -1.27 7.22
C PHE A 90 17.45 -2.21 7.17
N THR A 91 17.61 -3.07 8.17
CA THR A 91 18.79 -3.92 8.34
C THR A 91 18.64 -5.33 7.77
N GLY A 92 17.42 -5.73 7.41
CA GLY A 92 17.14 -7.04 6.85
C GLY A 92 15.70 -7.49 7.04
N GLU A 93 15.47 -8.73 6.70
CA GLU A 93 14.20 -9.41 6.79
C GLU A 93 14.27 -10.61 7.75
N GLY A 94 13.13 -10.99 8.29
CA GLY A 94 13.02 -12.17 9.13
C GLY A 94 11.65 -12.82 9.08
N VAL A 95 11.62 -14.11 9.32
CA VAL A 95 10.40 -14.89 9.57
C VAL A 95 10.26 -15.11 11.06
N PHE A 96 9.06 -14.89 11.58
CA PHE A 96 8.73 -15.01 13.00
C PHE A 96 7.46 -15.85 13.17
N ASN A 97 7.31 -16.44 14.33
CA ASN A 97 6.03 -17.01 14.74
C ASN A 97 5.24 -16.01 15.61
N TRP A 98 3.98 -16.33 15.89
CA TRP A 98 3.12 -15.52 16.74
C TRP A 98 3.53 -15.45 18.22
N GLN A 99 4.48 -16.26 18.64
CA GLN A 99 5.09 -16.22 19.99
C GLN A 99 6.26 -15.24 20.07
N GLY A 100 6.58 -14.56 18.94
CA GLY A 100 7.67 -13.59 18.87
C GLY A 100 9.05 -14.22 18.61
N ASN A 101 9.14 -15.53 18.36
CA ASN A 101 10.42 -16.18 18.07
C ASN A 101 10.81 -15.94 16.62
N LYS A 102 12.04 -15.50 16.40
CA LYS A 102 12.64 -15.40 15.08
C LYS A 102 13.04 -16.79 14.59
N LEU A 103 12.40 -17.23 13.51
CA LEU A 103 12.64 -18.54 12.91
C LEU A 103 13.78 -18.48 11.89
N GLU A 104 13.89 -17.36 11.18
CA GLU A 104 14.90 -17.16 10.13
C GLU A 104 15.20 -15.68 9.94
N SER A 105 16.45 -15.39 9.56
CA SER A 105 16.90 -14.07 9.11
C SER A 105 17.49 -14.19 7.72
N PHE A 106 17.19 -13.25 6.86
CA PHE A 106 17.74 -13.19 5.50
C PHE A 106 17.73 -11.76 4.96
N ASN A 107 18.38 -11.56 3.81
CA ASN A 107 18.34 -10.31 3.08
C ASN A 107 18.16 -10.61 1.60
N LEU A 108 16.93 -10.44 1.11
CA LEU A 108 16.59 -10.78 -0.27
C LEU A 108 17.30 -9.89 -1.30
N ALA A 109 17.53 -8.62 -0.95
CA ALA A 109 18.29 -7.72 -1.82
C ALA A 109 19.75 -8.16 -1.94
N ASN A 110 20.38 -8.57 -0.83
CA ASN A 110 21.74 -9.08 -0.87
C ASN A 110 21.85 -10.36 -1.70
N LEU A 111 20.89 -11.28 -1.59
CA LEU A 111 20.86 -12.48 -2.43
C LEU A 111 20.88 -12.12 -3.93
N GLY A 112 20.14 -11.11 -4.34
CA GLY A 112 20.14 -10.61 -5.72
C GLY A 112 21.50 -9.99 -6.13
N LYS A 113 22.13 -9.24 -5.22
CA LYS A 113 23.46 -8.64 -5.46
C LYS A 113 24.57 -9.68 -5.55
N GLU A 114 24.60 -10.64 -4.64
CA GLU A 114 25.57 -11.75 -4.66
C GLU A 114 25.49 -12.57 -5.94
N LYS A 115 24.32 -12.68 -6.53
CA LYS A 115 24.13 -13.33 -7.84
C LYS A 115 24.44 -12.41 -9.03
N GLY A 116 24.84 -11.16 -8.81
CA GLY A 116 25.08 -10.16 -9.86
C GLY A 116 23.81 -9.73 -10.62
N LEU A 117 22.65 -9.89 -10.01
CA LEU A 117 21.34 -9.57 -10.60
C LEU A 117 20.81 -8.20 -10.17
N LEU A 118 21.30 -7.68 -9.05
CA LEU A 118 20.98 -6.35 -8.54
C LEU A 118 22.24 -5.50 -8.41
N GLU A 119 22.06 -4.19 -8.61
CA GLU A 119 23.10 -3.18 -8.42
C GLU A 119 23.17 -2.72 -6.97
N GLU A 120 24.29 -2.09 -6.57
CA GLU A 120 24.45 -1.56 -5.22
C GLU A 120 23.43 -0.46 -4.86
N THR A 121 22.92 0.23 -5.88
CA THR A 121 21.91 1.28 -5.74
C THR A 121 20.46 0.77 -5.71
N ASP A 122 20.25 -0.52 -6.00
CA ASP A 122 18.93 -1.13 -5.94
C ASP A 122 18.47 -1.29 -4.49
N ARG A 123 17.21 -0.98 -4.25
CA ARG A 123 16.56 -1.10 -2.92
C ARG A 123 15.22 -1.81 -3.05
N ALA A 124 14.98 -2.75 -2.16
CA ALA A 124 13.66 -3.35 -2.04
C ALA A 124 12.67 -2.30 -1.50
N TYR A 125 11.68 -1.97 -2.30
CA TYR A 125 10.61 -1.04 -1.92
C TYR A 125 9.50 -1.75 -1.15
N LYS A 126 9.06 -2.90 -1.62
CA LYS A 126 8.05 -3.76 -1.01
C LYS A 126 8.40 -5.22 -1.26
N ILE A 127 8.13 -6.09 -0.29
CA ILE A 127 8.33 -7.54 -0.40
C ILE A 127 7.09 -8.24 0.13
N LEU A 128 6.59 -9.23 -0.61
CA LEU A 128 5.47 -10.07 -0.19
C LEU A 128 5.83 -11.54 -0.33
N SER A 129 5.40 -12.36 0.63
CA SER A 129 5.28 -13.81 0.42
C SER A 129 4.05 -14.10 -0.45
N TYR A 130 4.17 -15.00 -1.43
CA TYR A 130 3.04 -15.37 -2.27
C TYR A 130 2.86 -16.88 -2.47
N SER A 131 3.60 -17.66 -1.72
CA SER A 131 3.34 -19.10 -1.65
C SER A 131 2.89 -19.48 -0.25
N PRO A 132 1.98 -20.45 -0.10
CA PRO A 132 1.42 -20.83 1.20
C PRO A 132 2.45 -21.27 2.24
N GLU A 133 3.65 -21.66 1.80
CA GLU A 133 4.71 -22.16 2.67
C GLU A 133 5.89 -21.16 2.80
N GLY A 134 5.72 -19.91 2.38
CA GLY A 134 6.79 -18.90 2.42
C GLY A 134 8.02 -19.23 1.56
N LYS A 135 7.86 -20.10 0.57
CA LYS A 135 8.94 -20.54 -0.30
C LYS A 135 9.27 -19.52 -1.38
N LYS A 136 8.25 -18.80 -1.85
CA LYS A 136 8.39 -17.78 -2.88
C LYS A 136 8.04 -16.41 -2.35
N PHE A 137 8.86 -15.44 -2.75
CA PHE A 137 8.63 -14.02 -2.52
C PHE A 137 8.59 -13.27 -3.84
N VAL A 138 7.82 -12.21 -3.86
CA VAL A 138 7.86 -11.19 -4.90
C VAL A 138 8.33 -9.88 -4.28
N SER A 139 9.23 -9.19 -4.95
CA SER A 139 9.79 -7.93 -4.48
C SER A 139 9.72 -6.86 -5.55
N LEU A 140 9.17 -5.71 -5.21
CA LEU A 140 9.35 -4.50 -5.97
C LEU A 140 10.69 -3.87 -5.59
N ILE A 141 11.56 -3.71 -6.56
CA ILE A 141 12.89 -3.14 -6.40
C ILE A 141 12.96 -1.83 -7.17
N THR A 142 13.42 -0.78 -6.51
CA THR A 142 13.60 0.55 -7.08
C THR A 142 15.06 0.94 -7.07
N ASN A 143 15.54 1.44 -8.21
CA ASN A 143 16.80 2.11 -8.34
C ASN A 143 16.54 3.61 -8.48
N TYR A 144 16.79 4.35 -7.41
CA TYR A 144 16.52 5.79 -7.38
C TYR A 144 17.49 6.60 -8.24
N GLN A 145 18.67 6.06 -8.55
CA GLN A 145 19.66 6.74 -9.38
C GLN A 145 19.28 6.68 -10.86
N SER A 146 18.94 5.50 -11.36
CA SER A 146 18.50 5.29 -12.74
C SER A 146 17.00 5.56 -12.94
N LYS A 147 16.24 5.74 -11.84
CA LYS A 147 14.78 5.90 -11.82
C LYS A 147 14.04 4.73 -12.45
N THR A 148 14.59 3.53 -12.32
CA THR A 148 14.01 2.30 -12.86
C THR A 148 13.46 1.41 -11.76
N ASN A 149 12.47 0.61 -12.11
CA ASN A 149 11.86 -0.35 -11.22
C ASN A 149 11.94 -1.76 -11.82
N THR A 150 12.08 -2.74 -10.95
CA THR A 150 12.17 -4.15 -11.31
C THR A 150 11.25 -4.94 -10.38
N LEU A 151 10.50 -5.88 -10.94
CA LEU A 151 9.84 -6.90 -10.16
C LEU A 151 10.74 -8.14 -10.10
N ALA A 152 11.08 -8.57 -8.91
CA ALA A 152 11.85 -9.79 -8.69
C ALA A 152 10.94 -10.89 -8.13
N ILE A 153 11.02 -12.09 -8.69
CA ILE A 153 10.43 -13.30 -8.16
C ILE A 153 11.56 -14.16 -7.61
N ILE A 154 11.47 -14.50 -6.33
CA ILE A 154 12.51 -15.16 -5.57
C ILE A 154 11.97 -16.48 -5.05
N ASP A 155 12.58 -17.61 -5.49
CA ASP A 155 12.31 -18.93 -4.95
C ASP A 155 13.42 -19.29 -3.98
N ARG A 156 13.10 -19.38 -2.69
CA ARG A 156 14.07 -19.59 -1.62
C ARG A 156 14.61 -21.03 -1.61
N GLU A 157 13.79 -22.01 -1.94
CA GLU A 157 14.20 -23.42 -1.97
C GLU A 157 15.17 -23.68 -3.13
N LYS A 158 14.83 -23.18 -4.32
CA LYS A 158 15.64 -23.32 -5.51
C LYS A 158 16.77 -22.29 -5.57
N GLN A 159 16.75 -21.30 -4.69
CA GLN A 159 17.65 -20.15 -4.70
C GLN A 159 17.71 -19.45 -6.06
N THR A 160 16.56 -19.36 -6.73
CA THR A 160 16.43 -18.64 -8.00
C THR A 160 15.93 -17.24 -7.76
N PHE A 161 16.35 -16.33 -8.64
CA PHE A 161 15.98 -14.93 -8.65
C PHE A 161 15.70 -14.53 -10.09
N VAL A 162 14.45 -14.24 -10.41
CA VAL A 162 14.01 -13.86 -11.76
C VAL A 162 13.58 -12.41 -11.75
N LYS A 163 14.09 -11.61 -12.68
CA LYS A 163 13.78 -10.19 -12.83
C LYS A 163 12.85 -9.94 -14.01
N HIS A 164 11.91 -9.05 -13.80
CA HIS A 164 11.04 -8.52 -14.84
C HIS A 164 11.15 -6.99 -14.87
N ALA A 165 11.42 -6.43 -16.06
CA ALA A 165 11.31 -4.99 -16.27
C ALA A 165 9.82 -4.57 -16.19
N ILE A 166 9.57 -3.44 -15.51
CA ILE A 166 8.22 -2.92 -15.28
C ILE A 166 8.13 -1.42 -15.65
N PRO A 167 8.35 -1.05 -16.92
CA PRO A 167 8.48 0.35 -17.35
C PRO A 167 7.23 1.21 -17.08
N ALA A 168 6.05 0.62 -16.96
CA ALA A 168 4.87 1.39 -16.56
C ALA A 168 4.97 1.95 -15.13
N VAL A 169 5.72 1.28 -14.25
CA VAL A 169 6.00 1.75 -12.88
C VAL A 169 7.05 2.86 -12.87
N ASP A 170 7.96 2.89 -13.83
CA ASP A 170 9.00 3.94 -13.92
C ASP A 170 8.40 5.33 -14.10
N LYS A 171 7.19 5.42 -14.67
CA LYS A 171 6.43 6.67 -14.80
C LYS A 171 6.23 7.40 -13.46
N ALA A 172 6.21 6.68 -12.35
CA ALA A 172 6.07 7.27 -11.02
C ALA A 172 7.17 8.29 -10.71
N SER A 173 8.39 8.05 -11.19
CA SER A 173 9.53 8.94 -10.99
C SER A 173 9.39 10.31 -11.66
N ASN A 174 8.49 10.45 -12.64
CA ASN A 174 8.21 11.74 -13.28
C ASN A 174 7.36 12.67 -12.39
N PHE A 175 6.79 12.12 -11.34
CA PHE A 175 5.94 12.82 -10.38
C PHE A 175 6.55 12.82 -8.97
N GLU A 176 7.86 12.66 -8.89
CA GLU A 176 8.67 12.77 -7.69
C GLU A 176 9.57 14.00 -7.80
N VAL A 177 9.45 14.90 -6.85
CA VAL A 177 10.28 16.11 -6.76
C VAL A 177 11.11 16.02 -5.50
N PHE A 178 12.41 16.28 -5.61
CA PHE A 178 13.32 16.34 -4.48
C PHE A 178 13.58 17.79 -4.09
N LEU A 179 13.48 18.08 -2.79
CA LEU A 179 13.97 19.31 -2.21
C LEU A 179 15.42 19.09 -1.78
N ASN A 180 16.29 19.98 -2.22
CA ASN A 180 17.69 20.05 -1.76
C ASN A 180 18.08 21.52 -1.61
N ASP A 181 17.84 22.06 -0.42
CA ASP A 181 18.10 23.46 -0.08
C ASP A 181 19.46 23.65 0.64
N GLY A 182 20.30 22.60 0.66
CA GLY A 182 21.57 22.56 1.37
C GLY A 182 21.46 22.31 2.89
N LYS A 183 20.22 22.27 3.43
CA LYS A 183 19.92 21.92 4.83
C LYS A 183 19.10 20.68 4.94
N SER A 184 18.18 20.48 4.00
CA SER A 184 17.26 19.36 3.92
C SER A 184 17.40 18.70 2.55
N ALA A 185 17.36 17.38 2.52
CA ALA A 185 17.31 16.60 1.29
C ALA A 185 16.26 15.48 1.45
N PHE A 186 15.09 15.67 0.84
CA PHE A 186 14.02 14.67 0.85
C PHE A 186 13.13 14.83 -0.39
N GLY A 187 12.48 13.74 -0.77
CA GLY A 187 11.58 13.71 -1.92
C GLY A 187 10.18 13.33 -1.52
N LEU A 188 9.22 13.86 -2.25
CA LEU A 188 7.81 13.54 -2.15
C LEU A 188 7.22 13.38 -3.54
N GLY A 189 6.12 12.67 -3.59
CA GLY A 189 5.38 12.54 -4.84
C GLY A 189 4.61 11.23 -4.91
N SER A 190 4.98 10.43 -5.87
CA SER A 190 4.25 9.23 -6.23
C SER A 190 4.63 8.04 -5.36
N TYR A 191 3.67 7.16 -5.13
CA TYR A 191 3.94 5.89 -4.49
C TYR A 191 3.67 4.72 -5.44
N ARG A 192 4.23 3.61 -5.08
CA ARG A 192 4.09 2.31 -5.74
C ARG A 192 3.44 1.35 -4.77
N PHE A 193 2.62 0.45 -5.26
CA PHE A 193 2.04 -0.59 -4.43
C PHE A 193 2.30 -1.97 -5.02
N LEU A 194 2.41 -2.94 -4.14
CA LEU A 194 2.49 -4.36 -4.44
C LEU A 194 1.61 -5.06 -3.42
N ILE A 195 0.55 -5.71 -3.87
CA ILE A 195 -0.47 -6.33 -3.03
C ILE A 195 -0.78 -7.74 -3.49
N ASN A 196 -1.25 -8.56 -2.56
CA ASN A 196 -1.82 -9.87 -2.83
C ASN A 196 -3.33 -9.79 -2.58
N GLU A 197 -4.14 -9.80 -3.63
CA GLU A 197 -5.59 -9.63 -3.55
C GLU A 197 -6.34 -10.61 -4.46
N GLY A 198 -7.30 -11.32 -3.88
CA GLY A 198 -7.97 -12.41 -4.55
C GLY A 198 -6.98 -13.52 -4.91
N SER A 199 -6.90 -13.87 -6.18
CA SER A 199 -5.91 -14.85 -6.70
C SER A 199 -4.71 -14.20 -7.38
N ASN A 200 -4.56 -12.87 -7.28
CA ASN A 200 -3.60 -12.09 -8.03
C ASN A 200 -2.59 -11.37 -7.12
N ILE A 201 -1.34 -11.33 -7.56
CA ILE A 201 -0.38 -10.35 -7.08
C ILE A 201 -0.42 -9.19 -8.06
N ILE A 202 -0.74 -8.02 -7.54
CA ILE A 202 -0.99 -6.81 -8.33
C ILE A 202 0.04 -5.75 -7.94
N LEU A 203 0.67 -5.17 -8.94
CA LEU A 203 1.62 -4.09 -8.81
C LEU A 203 1.14 -2.90 -9.64
N GLY A 204 1.22 -1.71 -9.07
CA GLY A 204 0.87 -0.47 -9.74
C GLY A 204 1.41 0.76 -9.03
N THR A 205 0.92 1.91 -9.46
CA THR A 205 1.29 3.22 -8.90
C THR A 205 0.04 4.08 -8.71
N ASN A 206 0.16 5.17 -7.97
CA ASN A 206 -0.89 6.20 -7.95
C ASN A 206 -0.88 7.10 -9.21
N VAL A 207 0.04 6.87 -10.15
CA VAL A 207 0.25 7.74 -11.32
C VAL A 207 -0.61 7.34 -12.49
N SER A 208 -0.86 6.05 -12.68
CA SER A 208 -1.61 5.53 -13.82
C SER A 208 -2.59 4.43 -13.43
N ASN A 209 -3.55 4.16 -14.31
CA ASN A 209 -4.46 3.03 -14.13
C ASN A 209 -3.84 1.69 -14.54
N GLU A 210 -2.62 1.69 -15.04
CA GLU A 210 -1.88 0.49 -15.45
C GLU A 210 -1.56 -0.39 -14.24
N LEU A 211 -1.74 -1.70 -14.41
CA LEU A 211 -1.51 -2.72 -13.40
C LEU A 211 -0.68 -3.85 -13.99
N TYR A 212 0.38 -4.24 -13.29
CA TYR A 212 1.03 -5.51 -13.55
C TYR A 212 0.40 -6.59 -12.68
N VAL A 213 0.17 -7.75 -13.28
CA VAL A 213 -0.35 -8.92 -12.59
C VAL A 213 0.61 -10.09 -12.74
N VAL A 214 1.01 -10.68 -11.62
CA VAL A 214 1.83 -11.88 -11.59
C VAL A 214 0.93 -13.10 -11.54
N ASN A 215 1.10 -13.99 -12.52
CA ASN A 215 0.46 -15.31 -12.46
C ASN A 215 1.26 -16.20 -11.50
N GLN A 216 0.66 -16.55 -10.36
CA GLN A 216 1.34 -17.32 -9.31
C GLN A 216 1.73 -18.74 -9.71
N LYS A 217 1.15 -19.29 -10.76
CA LYS A 217 1.46 -20.65 -11.25
C LYS A 217 2.61 -20.69 -12.24
N SER A 218 2.66 -19.72 -13.14
CA SER A 218 3.66 -19.66 -14.23
C SER A 218 4.78 -18.65 -13.99
N ASP A 219 4.70 -17.84 -12.92
CA ASP A 219 5.59 -16.71 -12.63
C ASP A 219 5.65 -15.69 -13.80
N SER A 220 4.66 -15.71 -14.68
CA SER A 220 4.57 -14.75 -15.78
C SER A 220 3.98 -13.43 -15.33
N LEU A 221 4.40 -12.35 -16.00
CA LEU A 221 3.94 -10.99 -15.73
C LEU A 221 3.13 -10.45 -16.91
N GLN A 222 1.97 -9.90 -16.63
CA GLN A 222 1.10 -9.26 -17.61
C GLN A 222 0.85 -7.80 -17.22
N LEU A 223 0.95 -6.88 -18.20
CA LEU A 223 0.53 -5.50 -18.04
C LEU A 223 -0.91 -5.35 -18.53
N LEU A 224 -1.76 -4.80 -17.67
CA LEU A 224 -3.17 -4.52 -17.93
C LEU A 224 -3.45 -3.03 -17.76
N SER A 225 -4.40 -2.53 -18.51
CA SER A 225 -4.99 -1.20 -18.34
C SER A 225 -6.42 -1.22 -18.85
N TYR A 226 -7.24 -0.29 -18.39
CA TYR A 226 -8.60 -0.11 -18.87
C TYR A 226 -8.81 1.30 -19.38
N LYS A 227 -9.72 1.45 -20.34
CA LYS A 227 -10.13 2.76 -20.82
C LYS A 227 -11.28 3.25 -19.96
N SER A 228 -11.07 4.35 -19.25
CA SER A 228 -12.11 5.08 -18.52
C SER A 228 -12.67 6.20 -19.39
N ASP A 229 -13.97 6.44 -19.29
CA ASP A 229 -14.62 7.62 -19.86
C ASP A 229 -14.69 8.79 -18.86
N LEU A 230 -14.37 8.55 -17.59
CA LEU A 230 -14.46 9.54 -16.49
C LEU A 230 -13.10 10.10 -16.07
N THR A 231 -12.04 9.32 -16.20
CA THR A 231 -10.70 9.71 -15.73
C THR A 231 -9.65 9.52 -16.82
N PRO A 232 -8.59 10.34 -16.82
CA PRO A 232 -7.43 10.07 -17.67
C PRO A 232 -6.77 8.75 -17.25
N ILE A 233 -6.01 8.14 -18.16
CA ILE A 233 -5.29 6.88 -17.88
C ILE A 233 -4.08 7.08 -16.97
N GLN A 234 -3.56 8.29 -16.87
CA GLN A 234 -2.41 8.64 -16.05
C GLN A 234 -2.38 10.13 -15.74
N LYS A 235 -1.55 10.50 -14.75
CA LYS A 235 -1.22 11.91 -14.46
C LYS A 235 -0.61 12.59 -15.71
N THR A 236 -0.86 13.89 -15.84
CA THR A 236 -0.48 14.69 -17.01
C THR A 236 0.52 15.80 -16.71
N GLY A 237 0.75 16.12 -15.44
CA GLY A 237 1.68 17.16 -15.03
C GLY A 237 3.13 16.89 -15.45
N SER A 238 3.94 17.94 -15.49
CA SER A 238 5.38 17.87 -15.72
C SER A 238 6.10 18.71 -14.67
N TYR A 239 7.06 18.11 -13.98
CA TYR A 239 7.74 18.70 -12.83
C TYR A 239 9.25 18.53 -12.94
N PRO A 240 10.06 19.45 -12.37
CA PRO A 240 11.49 19.24 -12.28
C PRO A 240 11.77 18.07 -11.31
N ALA A 241 12.87 17.37 -11.53
CA ALA A 241 13.28 16.29 -10.65
C ALA A 241 13.73 16.80 -9.25
N GLU A 242 14.19 18.06 -9.17
CA GLU A 242 14.74 18.66 -7.97
C GLU A 242 14.48 20.16 -7.96
N THR A 243 14.31 20.74 -6.78
CA THR A 243 14.30 22.19 -6.52
C THR A 243 15.04 22.50 -5.22
N SER A 244 15.62 23.68 -5.11
CA SER A 244 16.19 24.20 -3.86
C SER A 244 15.24 25.15 -3.12
N ASP A 245 14.10 25.47 -3.71
CA ASP A 245 13.10 26.39 -3.17
C ASP A 245 11.96 25.61 -2.50
N MET A 246 11.73 25.91 -1.22
CA MET A 246 10.69 25.26 -0.42
C MET A 246 9.26 25.58 -0.90
N ASP A 247 9.02 26.81 -1.38
CA ASP A 247 7.68 27.21 -1.82
C ASP A 247 7.36 26.61 -3.18
N GLU A 248 8.33 26.53 -4.09
CA GLU A 248 8.21 25.75 -5.31
C GLU A 248 7.92 24.29 -5.03
N PHE A 249 8.68 23.67 -4.09
CA PHE A 249 8.49 22.28 -3.70
C PHE A 249 7.08 22.00 -3.22
N LYS A 250 6.54 22.86 -2.34
CA LYS A 250 5.15 22.76 -1.85
C LYS A 250 4.15 22.93 -2.98
N SER A 251 4.38 23.87 -3.90
CA SER A 251 3.52 24.09 -5.06
C SER A 251 3.50 22.87 -5.99
N TYR A 252 4.66 22.28 -6.27
CA TYR A 252 4.73 21.04 -7.08
C TYR A 252 4.01 19.88 -6.40
N TRP A 253 4.24 19.68 -5.10
CA TRP A 253 3.54 18.66 -4.33
C TRP A 253 2.01 18.83 -4.44
N GLN A 254 1.50 20.04 -4.22
CA GLN A 254 0.06 20.30 -4.30
C GLN A 254 -0.48 19.97 -5.70
N LYS A 255 0.15 20.42 -6.77
CA LYS A 255 -0.26 20.13 -8.14
C LYS A 255 -0.25 18.64 -8.46
N ILE A 256 0.74 17.89 -7.94
CA ILE A 256 0.82 16.43 -8.07
C ILE A 256 -0.36 15.76 -7.36
N GLN A 257 -0.82 16.29 -6.21
CA GLN A 257 -1.98 15.76 -5.51
C GLN A 257 -3.31 16.14 -6.19
N GLU A 258 -3.39 17.31 -6.79
CA GLU A 258 -4.56 17.78 -7.55
C GLU A 258 -4.77 17.02 -8.86
N ASP A 259 -3.73 16.43 -9.44
CA ASP A 259 -3.85 15.54 -10.60
C ASP A 259 -4.47 14.20 -10.17
N ILE A 260 -4.92 13.40 -11.14
CA ILE A 260 -5.55 12.10 -10.87
C ILE A 260 -4.63 11.18 -10.04
N ASN A 261 -5.17 10.57 -9.03
CA ASN A 261 -4.51 9.56 -8.19
C ASN A 261 -5.27 8.25 -8.27
N PHE A 262 -4.55 7.14 -8.36
CA PHE A 262 -5.12 5.80 -8.40
C PHE A 262 -4.73 5.02 -7.15
N ARG A 263 -5.73 4.34 -6.55
CA ARG A 263 -5.49 3.44 -5.42
C ARG A 263 -5.37 1.99 -5.88
N GLU A 264 -5.00 1.14 -4.95
CA GLU A 264 -4.94 -0.29 -5.12
C GLU A 264 -6.35 -0.86 -5.39
N PRO A 265 -6.49 -1.85 -6.29
CA PRO A 265 -7.75 -2.57 -6.45
C PRO A 265 -7.89 -3.63 -5.34
N TYR A 266 -9.06 -3.71 -4.71
CA TYR A 266 -9.36 -4.68 -3.67
C TYR A 266 -10.50 -5.62 -4.08
N TRP A 267 -10.24 -6.92 -3.95
CA TRP A 267 -11.17 -7.98 -4.32
C TRP A 267 -12.27 -8.15 -3.28
N ASP A 268 -13.52 -8.22 -3.74
CA ASP A 268 -14.67 -8.62 -2.94
C ASP A 268 -15.11 -10.04 -3.31
N GLU A 269 -14.91 -10.99 -2.38
CA GLU A 269 -15.24 -12.39 -2.59
C GLU A 269 -16.75 -12.62 -2.76
N LYS A 270 -17.58 -11.82 -2.12
CA LYS A 270 -19.03 -11.97 -2.20
C LYS A 270 -19.60 -11.53 -3.53
N LYS A 271 -19.10 -10.42 -4.08
CA LYS A 271 -19.55 -9.87 -5.36
C LYS A 271 -18.70 -10.32 -6.55
N GLN A 272 -17.56 -10.95 -6.31
CA GLN A 272 -16.63 -11.44 -7.32
C GLN A 272 -16.14 -10.33 -8.26
N VAL A 273 -15.76 -9.19 -7.66
CA VAL A 273 -15.25 -8.02 -8.37
C VAL A 273 -14.11 -7.35 -7.59
N TYR A 274 -13.29 -6.58 -8.29
CA TYR A 274 -12.41 -5.61 -7.69
C TYR A 274 -13.06 -4.24 -7.63
N TYR A 275 -12.91 -3.55 -6.51
CA TYR A 275 -13.17 -2.13 -6.38
C TYR A 275 -11.85 -1.36 -6.45
N ARG A 276 -11.79 -0.36 -7.30
CA ARG A 276 -10.65 0.55 -7.39
C ARG A 276 -11.10 1.99 -7.28
N ILE A 277 -10.48 2.74 -6.37
CA ILE A 277 -10.72 4.18 -6.19
C ILE A 277 -9.71 4.95 -7.05
N SER A 278 -10.17 6.02 -7.70
CA SER A 278 -9.34 7.08 -8.24
C SER A 278 -9.90 8.43 -7.81
N TYR A 279 -9.05 9.45 -7.69
CA TYR A 279 -9.50 10.75 -7.16
C TYR A 279 -8.54 11.88 -7.51
N HIS A 280 -9.10 13.09 -7.52
CA HIS A 280 -8.38 14.37 -7.50
C HIS A 280 -8.47 14.96 -6.10
N THR A 281 -7.35 15.37 -5.51
CA THR A 281 -7.36 16.09 -4.23
C THR A 281 -7.74 17.54 -4.48
N LYS A 282 -8.58 18.10 -3.60
CA LYS A 282 -9.00 19.52 -3.64
C LYS A 282 -8.32 20.29 -2.53
N PHE A 283 -7.88 21.49 -2.85
CA PHE A 283 -7.35 22.45 -1.88
C PHE A 283 -8.07 23.79 -2.05
N ASP A 284 -8.27 24.49 -0.95
CA ASP A 284 -8.75 25.87 -1.00
C ASP A 284 -7.65 26.79 -1.51
N GLU A 285 -7.99 27.87 -2.19
CA GLU A 285 -7.03 28.88 -2.68
C GLU A 285 -6.11 29.44 -1.56
N ASN A 286 -6.63 29.50 -0.33
CA ASN A 286 -5.93 29.96 0.86
C ASN A 286 -5.76 28.85 1.90
N ALA A 287 -5.57 27.61 1.46
CA ALA A 287 -5.41 26.47 2.35
C ALA A 287 -4.24 26.72 3.34
N LYS A 288 -4.56 26.65 4.64
CA LYS A 288 -3.57 26.85 5.69
C LYS A 288 -2.74 25.59 5.90
N ILE A 289 -1.46 25.79 6.16
CA ILE A 289 -0.58 24.72 6.63
C ILE A 289 -0.89 24.52 8.13
N PRO A 290 -1.25 23.30 8.57
CA PRO A 290 -1.49 23.02 9.99
C PRO A 290 -0.25 23.30 10.82
N GLU A 291 -0.43 23.60 12.12
CA GLU A 291 0.68 23.76 13.05
C GLU A 291 1.54 22.47 13.07
N GLY A 292 2.83 22.63 12.88
CA GLY A 292 3.78 21.52 12.76
C GLY A 292 3.74 20.76 11.42
N GLY A 293 2.83 21.12 10.50
CA GLY A 293 2.74 20.57 9.17
C GLY A 293 3.68 21.25 8.16
N MET A 294 3.96 20.55 7.07
CA MET A 294 4.75 21.10 5.95
C MET A 294 3.85 21.54 4.79
N PHE A 295 2.70 20.90 4.62
CA PHE A 295 1.81 21.07 3.48
C PHE A 295 0.42 21.52 3.89
N PRO A 296 -0.32 22.21 2.99
CA PRO A 296 -1.69 22.56 3.25
C PRO A 296 -2.57 21.31 3.38
N SER A 297 -3.60 21.39 4.22
CA SER A 297 -4.59 20.33 4.33
C SER A 297 -5.54 20.35 3.15
N PRO A 298 -5.84 19.19 2.54
CA PRO A 298 -6.91 19.09 1.57
C PRO A 298 -8.26 19.48 2.18
N ASN A 299 -9.13 20.11 1.39
CA ASN A 299 -10.54 20.37 1.77
C ASN A 299 -11.51 19.31 1.21
N GLY A 300 -10.99 18.28 0.55
CA GLY A 300 -11.77 17.17 0.03
C GLY A 300 -11.14 16.49 -1.16
N VAL A 301 -11.93 15.66 -1.82
CA VAL A 301 -11.56 14.99 -3.06
C VAL A 301 -12.74 14.99 -4.03
N GLU A 302 -12.43 14.84 -5.30
CA GLU A 302 -13.37 14.39 -6.32
C GLU A 302 -13.03 12.95 -6.67
N ALA A 303 -13.88 12.03 -6.27
CA ALA A 303 -13.58 10.62 -6.32
C ALA A 303 -14.43 9.87 -7.35
N TYR A 304 -13.84 8.85 -7.90
CA TYR A 304 -14.43 7.91 -8.85
C TYR A 304 -14.22 6.48 -8.37
N LEU A 305 -15.19 5.63 -8.66
CA LEU A 305 -15.13 4.21 -8.37
C LEU A 305 -15.15 3.44 -9.67
N THR A 306 -14.19 2.54 -9.81
CA THR A 306 -14.08 1.58 -10.92
C THR A 306 -14.33 0.18 -10.38
N ILE A 307 -15.23 -0.55 -11.03
CA ILE A 307 -15.50 -1.97 -10.77
C ILE A 307 -14.88 -2.78 -11.89
N LEU A 308 -14.01 -3.72 -11.51
CA LEU A 308 -13.30 -4.59 -12.44
C LEU A 308 -13.70 -6.05 -12.20
N ASP A 309 -13.72 -6.86 -13.25
CA ASP A 309 -13.90 -8.30 -13.13
C ASP A 309 -12.65 -9.01 -12.55
N LYS A 310 -12.71 -10.33 -12.41
CA LYS A 310 -11.60 -11.14 -11.89
C LYS A 310 -10.32 -11.05 -12.74
N ASP A 311 -10.44 -10.67 -14.02
CA ASP A 311 -9.34 -10.49 -14.96
C ASP A 311 -8.93 -9.01 -15.09
N LEU A 312 -9.44 -8.15 -14.19
CA LEU A 312 -9.22 -6.70 -14.11
C LEU A 312 -9.72 -5.91 -15.35
N ASN A 313 -10.69 -6.45 -16.07
CA ASN A 313 -11.40 -5.69 -17.10
C ASN A 313 -12.48 -4.80 -16.47
N LEU A 314 -12.68 -3.64 -17.07
CA LEU A 314 -13.69 -2.68 -16.63
C LEU A 314 -15.11 -3.25 -16.82
N ILE A 315 -15.86 -3.36 -15.73
CA ILE A 315 -17.30 -3.71 -15.74
C ILE A 315 -18.13 -2.42 -15.72
N LYS A 316 -17.80 -1.52 -14.76
CA LYS A 316 -18.58 -0.32 -14.48
C LYS A 316 -17.68 0.74 -13.86
N GLU A 317 -17.99 1.98 -14.12
CA GLU A 317 -17.39 3.13 -13.43
C GLU A 317 -18.44 4.21 -13.15
N GLY A 318 -18.15 5.08 -12.19
CA GLY A 318 -19.02 6.18 -11.82
C GLY A 318 -18.37 7.13 -10.83
N GLU A 319 -18.95 8.30 -10.67
CA GLU A 319 -18.61 9.21 -9.60
C GLU A 319 -18.86 8.57 -8.23
N PHE A 320 -18.04 8.96 -7.24
CA PHE A 320 -18.11 8.45 -5.87
C PHE A 320 -18.21 9.60 -4.85
N PRO A 321 -19.33 10.37 -4.88
CA PRO A 321 -19.46 11.59 -4.07
C PRO A 321 -19.52 11.32 -2.56
N GLN A 322 -19.84 10.09 -2.13
CA GLN A 322 -19.81 9.71 -0.72
C GLN A 322 -18.39 9.65 -0.15
N LEU A 323 -17.36 9.55 -0.99
CA LEU A 323 -15.97 9.67 -0.59
C LEU A 323 -15.53 11.13 -0.76
N ASN A 324 -15.41 11.85 0.35
CA ASN A 324 -15.11 13.27 0.39
C ASN A 324 -13.72 13.61 0.96
N ARG A 325 -12.88 12.61 1.21
CA ARG A 325 -11.53 12.76 1.72
C ARG A 325 -10.55 11.81 1.02
N VAL A 326 -9.26 12.10 1.11
CA VAL A 326 -8.22 11.21 0.60
C VAL A 326 -8.39 9.82 1.21
N PRO A 327 -8.59 8.76 0.39
CA PRO A 327 -8.75 7.41 0.91
C PRO A 327 -7.41 6.92 1.49
N GLU A 328 -7.43 6.57 2.76
CA GLU A 328 -6.31 5.95 3.46
C GLU A 328 -6.42 4.42 3.37
N PHE A 329 -6.21 3.71 4.48
CA PHE A 329 -6.38 2.25 4.47
C PHE A 329 -7.81 1.87 4.13
N HIS A 330 -7.97 1.02 3.12
CA HIS A 330 -9.28 0.54 2.67
C HIS A 330 -9.15 -0.87 2.13
N PHE A 331 -10.26 -1.58 2.06
CA PHE A 331 -10.35 -2.95 1.55
C PHE A 331 -11.79 -3.31 1.22
N ALA A 332 -12.00 -4.40 0.49
CA ALA A 332 -13.32 -4.93 0.20
C ALA A 332 -13.61 -6.17 1.03
N LYS A 333 -14.80 -6.23 1.64
CA LYS A 333 -15.25 -7.36 2.47
C LYS A 333 -16.78 -7.43 2.51
N ASP A 334 -17.33 -8.65 2.40
CA ASP A 334 -18.75 -8.95 2.55
C ASP A 334 -19.69 -8.15 1.62
N GLY A 335 -19.21 -7.82 0.41
CA GLY A 335 -19.96 -7.06 -0.59
C GLY A 335 -19.92 -5.56 -0.38
N LYS A 336 -19.04 -5.06 0.47
CA LYS A 336 -18.85 -3.65 0.77
C LYS A 336 -17.40 -3.22 0.63
N LEU A 337 -17.19 -1.96 0.29
CA LEU A 337 -15.89 -1.31 0.41
C LEU A 337 -15.80 -0.67 1.81
N TRP A 338 -14.74 -1.00 2.54
CA TRP A 338 -14.46 -0.52 3.88
C TRP A 338 -13.34 0.50 3.84
N LEU A 339 -13.52 1.65 4.44
CA LEU A 339 -12.53 2.73 4.53
C LEU A 339 -12.29 3.08 5.99
N PHE A 340 -11.04 3.02 6.41
CA PHE A 340 -10.62 3.43 7.74
C PHE A 340 -10.97 4.89 8.02
N GLU A 341 -11.44 5.16 9.22
CA GLU A 341 -11.68 6.48 9.77
C GLU A 341 -11.34 6.52 11.26
N ASN A 342 -10.59 7.52 11.67
CA ASN A 342 -10.44 7.83 13.08
C ASN A 342 -11.72 8.55 13.55
N ILE A 343 -12.48 7.92 14.43
CA ILE A 343 -13.74 8.45 14.96
C ILE A 343 -13.55 8.71 16.44
N GLU A 344 -13.34 9.98 16.81
CA GLU A 344 -13.14 10.39 18.21
C GLU A 344 -12.04 9.58 18.92
N ASP A 345 -10.92 9.38 18.23
CA ASP A 345 -9.77 8.57 18.64
C ASP A 345 -10.00 7.05 18.69
N GLU A 346 -11.11 6.58 18.14
CA GLU A 346 -11.40 5.16 18.00
C GLU A 346 -11.21 4.66 16.56
N MET A 347 -10.82 3.38 16.42
CA MET A 347 -10.71 2.73 15.11
C MET A 347 -12.10 2.52 14.52
N GLY A 348 -12.45 3.28 13.50
CA GLY A 348 -13.69 3.17 12.78
C GLY A 348 -13.50 2.75 11.33
N PHE A 349 -14.59 2.29 10.72
CA PHE A 349 -14.69 2.06 9.29
C PHE A 349 -16.01 2.59 8.76
N VAL A 350 -15.93 3.42 7.72
CA VAL A 350 -17.07 3.71 6.87
C VAL A 350 -17.18 2.62 5.82
N ARG A 351 -18.36 1.99 5.73
CA ARG A 351 -18.61 0.89 4.80
C ARG A 351 -19.57 1.34 3.72
N PHE A 352 -19.18 1.18 2.48
CA PHE A 352 -19.97 1.53 1.31
C PHE A 352 -20.57 0.28 0.70
N ASN A 353 -21.89 0.17 0.71
CA ASN A 353 -22.62 -0.84 -0.05
C ASN A 353 -22.96 -0.26 -1.41
N ILE A 354 -22.42 -0.84 -2.47
CA ILE A 354 -22.44 -0.32 -3.83
C ILE A 354 -23.27 -1.27 -4.70
N SER A 355 -24.28 -0.77 -5.36
CA SER A 355 -25.08 -1.50 -6.36
C SER A 355 -25.06 -0.77 -7.72
N TRP A 356 -25.13 -1.56 -8.81
CA TRP A 356 -25.01 -1.06 -10.18
C TRP A 356 -25.78 -1.92 -11.18
#